data_fb12b20e79c28b70e1dcb02aada4c78f
#
_entry.id   fb12b20e79c28b70e1dcb02aada4c78f
#
_cell.length_a   1.000
_cell.length_b   1.000
_cell.length_c   1.000
_cell.angle_alpha   90.00
_cell.angle_beta   90.00
_cell.angle_gamma   90.00
#
_symmetry.space_group_name_H-M   'P 1'
#
loop_
_entity.id
_entity.type
_entity.pdbx_description
1 polymer ?
#
loop_
_entity_poly.entity_id
_entity_poly.type
_entity_poly.pdbx_seq_one_letter_code
_entity_poly.pdbx_strand_id
1 'polypeptide(L)'
;MNGMIGFPPSRGFTLVELMVVIAIVAILLAVALPSYQNSVQKGRRADAKSALLDVANRQEGYMLDRGTYSLELTDLGFNQNPYLSEEGHYSVAATVCSGGSIARCYVLTATPRSDSPQVDDTRCTSFILHSNGSKTATGSDELNCW
;
A
#
# COMPACT_ATOMS: atom_id res chain seq x y z
N MET A 1 7.08 -38.25 59.87
CA MET A 1 7.14 -38.89 58.53
C MET A 1 7.23 -37.74 57.53
N ASN A 2 8.48 -37.36 57.09
CA ASN A 2 8.70 -36.28 56.09
C ASN A 2 8.83 -36.92 54.71
N GLY A 3 7.82 -36.76 53.88
CA GLY A 3 7.89 -37.15 52.46
C GLY A 3 8.68 -36.08 51.70
N MET A 4 9.91 -36.35 51.29
CA MET A 4 10.68 -35.57 50.34
C MET A 4 10.06 -35.72 48.94
N ILE A 5 9.52 -34.64 48.42
CA ILE A 5 9.08 -34.55 47.02
C ILE A 5 10.35 -34.39 46.18
N GLY A 6 10.80 -35.50 45.56
CA GLY A 6 11.93 -35.47 44.65
C GLY A 6 11.51 -34.78 43.32
N PHE A 7 12.10 -33.65 43.00
CA PHE A 7 11.96 -33.01 41.70
C PHE A 7 12.72 -33.84 40.65
N PRO A 8 12.10 -34.15 39.49
CA PRO A 8 12.82 -34.86 38.44
C PRO A 8 13.98 -34.01 37.92
N PRO A 9 15.12 -34.64 37.52
CA PRO A 9 16.27 -33.92 37.00
C PRO A 9 15.87 -33.18 35.70
N SER A 10 16.04 -31.86 35.68
CA SER A 10 15.87 -31.05 34.46
C SER A 10 16.96 -31.44 33.45
N ARG A 11 16.57 -31.98 32.30
CA ARG A 11 17.50 -32.26 31.19
C ARG A 11 17.81 -30.90 30.54
N GLY A 12 19.08 -30.49 30.58
CA GLY A 12 19.56 -29.30 29.88
C GLY A 12 19.66 -29.55 28.36
N PHE A 13 19.46 -28.50 27.57
CA PHE A 13 19.68 -28.55 26.11
C PHE A 13 21.17 -28.74 25.79
N THR A 14 21.43 -29.52 24.74
CA THR A 14 22.80 -29.66 24.23
C THR A 14 23.12 -28.51 23.27
N LEU A 15 24.38 -28.15 23.17
CA LEU A 15 24.86 -27.11 22.24
C LEU A 15 24.53 -27.49 20.78
N VAL A 16 24.64 -28.76 20.43
CA VAL A 16 24.32 -29.27 19.09
C VAL A 16 22.84 -29.14 18.78
N GLU A 17 21.95 -29.40 19.74
CA GLU A 17 20.51 -29.25 19.57
C GLU A 17 20.13 -27.79 19.32
N LEU A 18 20.77 -26.84 20.03
CA LEU A 18 20.57 -25.43 19.77
C LEU A 18 21.06 -25.02 18.38
N MET A 19 22.24 -25.52 17.94
CA MET A 19 22.76 -25.22 16.59
C MET A 19 21.85 -25.74 15.48
N VAL A 20 21.28 -26.93 15.63
CA VAL A 20 20.34 -27.47 14.64
C VAL A 20 19.05 -26.66 14.60
N VAL A 21 18.50 -26.26 15.75
CA VAL A 21 17.29 -25.43 15.81
C VAL A 21 17.49 -24.08 15.12
N ILE A 22 18.59 -23.36 15.42
CA ILE A 22 18.86 -22.06 14.77
C ILE A 22 19.10 -22.20 13.27
N ALA A 23 19.72 -23.29 12.81
CA ALA A 23 19.91 -23.57 11.38
C ALA A 23 18.56 -23.78 10.67
N ILE A 24 17.66 -24.55 11.25
CA ILE A 24 16.31 -24.76 10.69
C ILE A 24 15.52 -23.46 10.66
N VAL A 25 15.52 -22.69 11.75
CA VAL A 25 14.84 -21.39 11.82
C VAL A 25 15.38 -20.41 10.78
N ALA A 26 16.71 -20.36 10.59
CA ALA A 26 17.33 -19.50 9.59
C ALA A 26 16.85 -19.83 8.16
N ILE A 27 16.77 -21.14 7.81
CA ILE A 27 16.26 -21.58 6.51
C ILE A 27 14.80 -21.21 6.32
N LEU A 28 13.95 -21.42 7.33
CA LEU A 28 12.54 -21.06 7.26
C LEU A 28 12.33 -19.55 7.09
N LEU A 29 13.08 -18.74 7.82
CA LEU A 29 13.03 -17.27 7.70
C LEU A 29 13.49 -16.78 6.33
N ALA A 30 14.49 -17.40 5.73
CA ALA A 30 14.99 -17.03 4.40
C ALA A 30 13.89 -17.14 3.32
N VAL A 31 12.94 -18.06 3.47
CA VAL A 31 11.80 -18.23 2.55
C VAL A 31 10.58 -17.38 2.97
N ALA A 32 10.32 -17.30 4.28
CA ALA A 32 9.11 -16.65 4.80
C ALA A 32 9.16 -15.12 4.69
N LEU A 33 10.32 -14.50 4.93
CA LEU A 33 10.46 -13.03 4.92
C LEU A 33 10.13 -12.39 3.58
N PRO A 34 10.65 -12.84 2.41
CA PRO A 34 10.31 -12.21 1.13
C PRO A 34 8.82 -12.39 0.78
N SER A 35 8.23 -13.54 1.13
CA SER A 35 6.80 -13.77 0.91
C SER A 35 5.93 -12.82 1.74
N TYR A 36 6.29 -12.59 2.99
CA TYR A 36 5.61 -11.65 3.87
C TYR A 36 5.71 -10.20 3.35
N GLN A 37 6.89 -9.76 2.94
CA GLN A 37 7.09 -8.42 2.37
C GLN A 37 6.23 -8.18 1.13
N ASN A 38 6.17 -9.15 0.21
CA ASN A 38 5.31 -9.07 -0.97
C ASN A 38 3.82 -8.95 -0.61
N SER A 39 3.38 -9.67 0.42
CA SER A 39 1.99 -9.63 0.89
C SER A 39 1.65 -8.27 1.50
N VAL A 40 2.57 -7.69 2.28
CA VAL A 40 2.41 -6.35 2.87
C VAL A 40 2.37 -5.28 1.78
N GLN A 41 3.27 -5.34 0.78
CA GLN A 41 3.23 -4.40 -0.35
C GLN A 41 1.91 -4.46 -1.10
N LYS A 42 1.38 -5.67 -1.38
CA LYS A 42 0.06 -5.84 -2.00
C LYS A 42 -1.07 -5.23 -1.16
N GLY A 43 -1.02 -5.40 0.17
CA GLY A 43 -1.98 -4.77 1.09
C GLY A 43 -1.94 -3.24 0.98
N ARG A 44 -0.75 -2.64 0.99
CA ARG A 44 -0.58 -1.19 0.86
C ARG A 44 -1.02 -0.63 -0.50
N ARG A 45 -0.97 -1.42 -1.59
CA ARG A 45 -1.55 -1.02 -2.89
C ARG A 45 -3.06 -0.80 -2.82
N ALA A 46 -3.76 -1.47 -1.90
CA ALA A 46 -5.19 -1.24 -1.68
C ALA A 46 -5.46 0.18 -1.14
N ASP A 47 -4.56 0.74 -0.32
CA ASP A 47 -4.63 2.11 0.16
C ASP A 47 -4.61 3.14 -1.00
N ALA A 48 -3.72 2.94 -1.99
CA ALA A 48 -3.72 3.78 -3.20
C ALA A 48 -5.02 3.70 -3.99
N LYS A 49 -5.53 2.48 -4.19
CA LYS A 49 -6.77 2.25 -4.96
C LYS A 49 -7.98 2.85 -4.29
N SER A 50 -8.12 2.69 -2.97
CA SER A 50 -9.22 3.27 -2.19
C SER A 50 -9.16 4.79 -2.21
N ALA A 51 -7.96 5.39 -2.05
CA ALA A 51 -7.77 6.83 -2.13
C ALA A 51 -8.15 7.40 -3.51
N LEU A 52 -7.74 6.74 -4.61
CA LEU A 52 -8.12 7.15 -5.97
C LEU A 52 -9.63 7.10 -6.18
N LEU A 53 -10.29 6.06 -5.68
CA LEU A 53 -11.74 5.90 -5.81
C LEU A 53 -12.51 6.93 -4.96
N ASP A 54 -12.04 7.26 -3.76
CA ASP A 54 -12.65 8.31 -2.94
C ASP A 54 -12.54 9.68 -3.63
N VAL A 55 -11.34 10.03 -4.14
CA VAL A 55 -11.17 11.27 -4.90
C VAL A 55 -12.06 11.29 -6.14
N ALA A 56 -12.14 10.19 -6.90
CA ALA A 56 -12.98 10.11 -8.09
C ALA A 56 -14.47 10.32 -7.74
N ASN A 57 -14.97 9.68 -6.69
CA ASN A 57 -16.36 9.85 -6.25
C ASN A 57 -16.67 11.31 -5.88
N ARG A 58 -15.75 12.00 -5.20
CA ARG A 58 -15.92 13.40 -4.86
C ARG A 58 -15.80 14.32 -6.07
N GLN A 59 -14.98 13.97 -7.05
CA GLN A 59 -14.91 14.69 -8.35
C GLN A 59 -16.27 14.62 -9.07
N GLU A 60 -16.92 13.46 -9.11
CA GLU A 60 -18.24 13.35 -9.72
C GLU A 60 -19.31 14.17 -8.97
N GLY A 61 -19.28 14.18 -7.63
CA GLY A 61 -20.13 15.04 -6.82
C GLY A 61 -19.90 16.53 -7.13
N TYR A 62 -18.65 16.95 -7.18
CA TYR A 62 -18.28 18.32 -7.49
C TYR A 62 -18.72 18.74 -8.90
N MET A 63 -18.58 17.84 -9.88
CA MET A 63 -19.07 18.05 -11.25
C MET A 63 -20.59 18.28 -11.28
N LEU A 64 -21.36 17.52 -10.50
CA LEU A 64 -22.82 17.71 -10.43
C LEU A 64 -23.19 19.07 -9.84
N ASP A 65 -22.43 19.55 -8.86
CA ASP A 65 -22.73 20.81 -8.15
C ASP A 65 -22.20 22.04 -8.90
N ARG A 66 -21.04 21.92 -9.56
CA ARG A 66 -20.29 23.07 -10.12
C ARG A 66 -20.16 23.05 -11.65
N GLY A 67 -20.50 21.95 -12.31
CA GLY A 67 -20.40 21.80 -13.77
C GLY A 67 -18.95 21.67 -14.28
N THR A 68 -18.00 21.39 -13.39
CA THR A 68 -16.57 21.21 -13.69
C THR A 68 -15.93 20.31 -12.64
N TYR A 69 -14.83 19.66 -12.97
CA TYR A 69 -13.94 19.01 -12.02
C TYR A 69 -12.99 20.01 -11.35
N SER A 70 -12.26 19.60 -10.30
CA SER A 70 -11.23 20.43 -9.67
C SER A 70 -9.86 19.77 -9.69
N LEU A 71 -8.81 20.54 -9.88
CA LEU A 71 -7.43 20.11 -9.67
C LEU A 71 -7.01 20.27 -8.19
N GLU A 72 -7.71 21.15 -7.47
CA GLU A 72 -7.49 21.38 -6.04
C GLU A 72 -8.35 20.41 -5.23
N LEU A 73 -7.72 19.37 -4.65
CA LEU A 73 -8.45 18.35 -3.90
C LEU A 73 -9.09 18.91 -2.62
N THR A 74 -8.62 20.04 -2.12
CA THR A 74 -9.25 20.78 -1.03
C THR A 74 -10.65 21.27 -1.37
N ASP A 75 -10.94 21.59 -2.64
CA ASP A 75 -12.28 21.94 -3.10
C ASP A 75 -13.28 20.79 -2.97
N LEU A 76 -12.77 19.55 -2.97
CA LEU A 76 -13.53 18.32 -2.81
C LEU A 76 -13.74 17.93 -1.33
N GLY A 77 -13.27 18.78 -0.40
CA GLY A 77 -13.37 18.56 1.04
C GLY A 77 -12.24 17.71 1.62
N PHE A 78 -11.13 17.53 0.91
CA PHE A 78 -9.92 16.97 1.50
C PHE A 78 -9.15 18.03 2.29
N ASN A 79 -8.35 17.62 3.25
CA ASN A 79 -7.62 18.51 4.15
C ASN A 79 -6.36 19.12 3.52
N GLN A 80 -5.91 18.58 2.38
CA GLN A 80 -4.69 19.03 1.69
C GLN A 80 -4.67 18.63 0.21
N ASN A 81 -3.82 19.30 -0.57
CA ASN A 81 -3.52 18.98 -1.97
C ASN A 81 -1.99 18.99 -2.19
N PRO A 82 -1.36 17.85 -2.60
CA PRO A 82 -1.98 16.54 -2.89
C PRO A 82 -2.60 15.89 -1.66
N TYR A 83 -3.64 15.07 -1.86
CA TYR A 83 -4.28 14.30 -0.81
C TYR A 83 -3.41 13.12 -0.39
N LEU A 84 -3.27 12.89 0.92
CA LEU A 84 -2.62 11.67 1.44
C LEU A 84 -3.66 10.57 1.64
N SER A 85 -3.35 9.37 1.18
CA SER A 85 -4.15 8.18 1.43
C SER A 85 -4.35 7.94 2.93
N GLU A 86 -5.39 7.20 3.31
CA GLU A 86 -5.78 7.00 4.70
C GLU A 86 -4.67 6.38 5.57
N GLU A 87 -3.95 5.39 5.03
CA GLU A 87 -2.80 4.77 5.69
C GLU A 87 -1.50 5.58 5.52
N GLY A 88 -1.53 6.66 4.74
CA GLY A 88 -0.42 7.57 4.53
C GLY A 88 0.70 7.03 3.64
N HIS A 89 0.46 5.96 2.89
CA HIS A 89 1.47 5.38 2.01
C HIS A 89 1.59 6.06 0.65
N TYR A 90 0.51 6.72 0.20
CA TYR A 90 0.44 7.33 -1.12
C TYR A 90 0.01 8.80 -1.06
N SER A 91 0.46 9.55 -2.05
CA SER A 91 0.02 10.91 -2.33
C SER A 91 -0.77 10.91 -3.64
N VAL A 92 -1.99 11.45 -3.61
CA VAL A 92 -2.90 11.52 -4.76
C VAL A 92 -2.95 12.95 -5.27
N ALA A 93 -2.71 13.11 -6.57
CA ALA A 93 -2.81 14.39 -7.27
C ALA A 93 -3.77 14.27 -8.47
N ALA A 94 -4.44 15.38 -8.81
CA ALA A 94 -5.27 15.50 -9.99
C ALA A 94 -4.56 16.33 -11.06
N THR A 95 -4.68 15.91 -12.31
CA THR A 95 -4.21 16.64 -13.49
C THR A 95 -5.29 16.66 -14.57
N VAL A 96 -5.16 17.55 -15.55
CA VAL A 96 -6.03 17.54 -16.73
C VAL A 96 -5.62 16.40 -17.66
N CYS A 97 -6.57 15.75 -18.31
CA CYS A 97 -6.27 14.75 -19.31
C CYS A 97 -5.63 15.37 -20.57
N SER A 98 -4.80 14.61 -21.25
CA SER A 98 -4.09 15.08 -22.45
C SER A 98 -5.06 15.58 -23.52
N GLY A 99 -4.87 16.83 -23.97
CA GLY A 99 -5.73 17.48 -24.98
C GLY A 99 -7.12 17.87 -24.50
N GLY A 100 -7.43 17.70 -23.19
CA GLY A 100 -8.71 18.04 -22.59
C GLY A 100 -8.71 19.34 -21.79
N SER A 101 -9.80 19.55 -21.06
CA SER A 101 -9.93 20.61 -20.06
C SER A 101 -10.53 20.05 -18.80
N ILE A 102 -10.25 20.67 -17.67
CA ILE A 102 -10.76 20.26 -16.37
C ILE A 102 -12.30 20.27 -16.30
N ALA A 103 -12.96 21.04 -17.15
CA ALA A 103 -14.42 21.00 -17.26
C ALA A 103 -14.97 19.68 -17.81
N ARG A 104 -14.14 18.82 -18.36
CA ARG A 104 -14.58 17.59 -19.04
C ARG A 104 -13.89 16.34 -18.57
N CYS A 105 -12.65 16.44 -18.10
CA CYS A 105 -11.88 15.26 -17.73
C CYS A 105 -10.73 15.57 -16.79
N TYR A 106 -10.39 14.58 -15.99
CA TYR A 106 -9.23 14.57 -15.08
C TYR A 106 -8.50 13.24 -15.16
N VAL A 107 -7.29 13.25 -14.65
CA VAL A 107 -6.48 12.05 -14.36
C VAL A 107 -6.02 12.15 -12.92
N LEU A 108 -6.29 11.12 -12.15
CA LEU A 108 -5.79 10.97 -10.78
C LEU A 108 -4.58 10.06 -10.79
N THR A 109 -3.53 10.45 -10.09
CA THR A 109 -2.32 9.66 -9.92
C THR A 109 -2.00 9.50 -8.45
N ALA A 110 -1.92 8.26 -7.98
CA ALA A 110 -1.41 7.92 -6.65
C ALA A 110 0.04 7.47 -6.77
N THR A 111 0.93 8.20 -6.10
CA THR A 111 2.37 7.93 -6.07
C THR A 111 2.80 7.57 -4.65
N PRO A 112 3.67 6.57 -4.43
CA PRO A 112 4.23 6.28 -3.12
C PRO A 112 4.94 7.52 -2.57
N ARG A 113 4.76 7.77 -1.28
CA ARG A 113 5.49 8.84 -0.60
C ARG A 113 6.95 8.44 -0.40
N SER A 114 7.85 9.41 -0.47
CA SER A 114 9.29 9.18 -0.30
C SER A 114 9.70 8.66 1.08
N ASP A 115 8.87 8.93 2.10
CA ASP A 115 9.05 8.47 3.48
C ASP A 115 8.31 7.16 3.78
N SER A 116 7.58 6.61 2.81
CA SER A 116 6.88 5.33 2.94
C SER A 116 7.74 4.17 2.42
N PRO A 117 7.75 3.01 3.11
CA PRO A 117 8.37 1.80 2.59
C PRO A 117 7.78 1.32 1.26
N GLN A 118 6.68 1.90 0.81
CA GLN A 118 6.05 1.57 -0.46
C GLN A 118 6.81 2.13 -1.67
N VAL A 119 7.72 3.09 -1.46
CA VAL A 119 8.63 3.59 -2.51
C VAL A 119 9.49 2.48 -3.12
N ASP A 120 9.76 1.41 -2.36
CA ASP A 120 10.54 0.25 -2.80
C ASP A 120 9.74 -0.75 -3.64
N ASP A 121 8.43 -0.50 -3.86
CA ASP A 121 7.58 -1.35 -4.72
C ASP A 121 7.83 -1.04 -6.19
N THR A 122 8.88 -1.64 -6.75
CA THR A 122 9.25 -1.48 -8.17
C THR A 122 8.28 -2.16 -9.14
N ARG A 123 7.41 -3.04 -8.64
CA ARG A 123 6.41 -3.73 -9.47
C ARG A 123 5.26 -2.82 -9.83
N CYS A 124 4.81 -1.98 -8.88
CA CYS A 124 3.71 -1.04 -9.05
C CYS A 124 4.13 0.32 -8.48
N THR A 125 4.78 1.15 -9.28
CA THR A 125 5.36 2.42 -8.83
C THR A 125 4.35 3.57 -8.77
N SER A 126 3.24 3.50 -9.52
CA SER A 126 2.11 4.42 -9.37
C SER A 126 0.81 3.79 -9.86
N PHE A 127 -0.31 4.35 -9.43
CA PHE A 127 -1.65 3.97 -9.87
C PHE A 127 -2.33 5.17 -10.49
N ILE A 128 -2.98 4.98 -11.63
CA ILE A 128 -3.60 6.03 -12.40
C ILE A 128 -5.06 5.66 -12.66
N LEU A 129 -5.97 6.61 -12.34
CA LEU A 129 -7.39 6.50 -12.61
C LEU A 129 -7.84 7.69 -13.46
N HIS A 130 -8.43 7.40 -14.60
CA HIS A 130 -8.98 8.41 -15.49
C HIS A 130 -10.47 8.65 -15.20
N SER A 131 -10.95 9.84 -15.52
CA SER A 131 -12.36 10.23 -15.35
C SER A 131 -13.35 9.34 -16.13
N ASN A 132 -12.90 8.65 -17.17
CA ASN A 132 -13.72 7.67 -17.89
C ASN A 132 -13.73 6.27 -17.24
N GLY A 133 -13.13 6.12 -16.06
CA GLY A 133 -13.02 4.87 -15.31
C GLY A 133 -11.88 3.94 -15.74
N SER A 134 -11.08 4.30 -16.76
CA SER A 134 -9.93 3.49 -17.15
C SER A 134 -8.84 3.54 -16.08
N LYS A 135 -8.21 2.40 -15.86
CA LYS A 135 -7.23 2.15 -14.82
C LYS A 135 -5.92 1.73 -15.44
N THR A 136 -4.85 2.42 -15.10
CA THR A 136 -3.50 2.07 -15.51
C THR A 136 -2.55 2.15 -14.32
N ALA A 137 -1.36 1.61 -14.46
CA ALA A 137 -0.31 1.68 -13.45
C ALA A 137 1.04 1.81 -14.14
N THR A 138 2.06 2.16 -13.38
CA THR A 138 3.45 2.13 -13.84
C THR A 138 4.25 1.15 -12.98
N GLY A 139 5.33 0.61 -13.52
CA GLY A 139 6.20 -0.36 -12.83
C GLY A 139 6.55 -1.53 -13.73
N SER A 140 7.24 -2.53 -13.16
CA SER A 140 7.65 -3.71 -13.93
C SER A 140 6.53 -4.74 -14.14
N ASP A 141 5.40 -4.62 -13.44
CA ASP A 141 4.27 -5.56 -13.47
C ASP A 141 2.92 -4.81 -13.54
N GLU A 142 2.88 -3.77 -14.39
CA GLU A 142 1.77 -2.81 -14.48
C GLU A 142 0.40 -3.46 -14.71
N LEU A 143 0.36 -4.58 -15.45
CA LEU A 143 -0.87 -5.31 -15.76
C LEU A 143 -1.50 -5.99 -14.54
N ASN A 144 -0.73 -6.27 -13.50
CA ASN A 144 -1.18 -6.95 -12.28
C ASN A 144 -1.26 -6.00 -11.07
N CYS A 145 -1.20 -4.69 -11.28
CA CYS A 145 -1.24 -3.70 -10.20
C CYS A 145 -2.66 -3.39 -9.70
N TRP A 146 -3.66 -3.42 -10.60
CA TRP A 146 -5.08 -3.10 -10.29
C TRP A 146 -5.89 -4.34 -9.89
#